data_1ca09d316a3a004bdd0edd4025293a56
#
_entry.id   1ca09d316a3a004bdd0edd4025293a56
#
_cell.length_a   1.000
_cell.length_b   1.000
_cell.length_c   1.000
_cell.angle_alpha   90.00
_cell.angle_beta   90.00
_cell.angle_gamma   90.00
#
_symmetry.space_group_name_H-M   'P 1'
#
loop_
_entity.id
_entity.type
_entity.pdbx_description
1 polymer ?
#
loop_
_entity_poly.entity_id
_entity_poly.type
_entity_poly.pdbx_seq_one_letter_code
_entity_poly.pdbx_strand_id
1 'polypeptide(L)'
;MDLLGPAGKSVVIQLANRLKFVLRPINTMATYEQVKDVPNHPDVYLIDVRRKEELQQTGVIPASINIPLDELDKALNLDGAAFKNKYGRTKPEKQSRIIFSCRSGNRVLEAEKIAKSQGYSNVLIYKGSWNEWAQKEGL
;
A
#
# COMPACT_ATOMS: atom_id res chain seq x y z
N MET A 1 5.47 -22.37 -37.41
CA MET A 1 5.91 -22.09 -36.85
C MET A 1 5.70 -21.75 -36.02
N ASP A 2 5.77 -22.24 -35.60
CA ASP A 2 5.27 -21.74 -34.68
C ASP A 2 5.94 -21.82 -33.51
N LEU A 3 7.08 -21.34 -33.63
CA LEU A 3 7.72 -21.02 -32.45
C LEU A 3 6.82 -20.28 -31.60
N LEU A 4 5.84 -19.72 -32.27
CA LEU A 4 4.91 -18.90 -31.56
C LEU A 4 3.63 -19.63 -31.29
N GLY A 5 3.63 -20.92 -31.44
CA GLY A 5 2.52 -21.72 -31.01
C GLY A 5 2.32 -21.64 -29.50
N PRO A 6 1.38 -22.38 -28.94
CA PRO A 6 1.07 -22.28 -27.51
C PRO A 6 2.30 -22.38 -26.61
N ALA A 7 3.24 -23.26 -26.94
CA ALA A 7 4.44 -23.41 -26.13
C ALA A 7 5.33 -22.18 -26.18
N GLY A 8 5.51 -21.59 -27.37
CA GLY A 8 6.30 -20.37 -27.54
C GLY A 8 5.70 -19.20 -26.78
N LYS A 9 4.40 -19.03 -26.89
CA LYS A 9 3.72 -17.95 -26.16
C LYS A 9 3.84 -18.14 -24.66
N SER A 10 3.72 -19.37 -24.18
CA SER A 10 3.86 -19.66 -22.76
C SER A 10 5.25 -19.28 -22.25
N VAL A 11 6.29 -19.60 -23.00
CA VAL A 11 7.65 -19.27 -22.61
C VAL A 11 7.84 -17.75 -22.55
N VAL A 12 7.33 -17.02 -23.54
CA VAL A 12 7.44 -15.55 -23.57
C VAL A 12 6.71 -14.94 -22.37
N ILE A 13 5.52 -15.44 -22.05
CA ILE A 13 4.76 -14.95 -20.91
C ILE A 13 5.52 -15.19 -19.62
N GLN A 14 6.13 -16.35 -19.46
CA GLN A 14 6.90 -16.68 -18.26
C GLN A 14 8.10 -15.76 -18.09
N LEU A 15 8.81 -15.45 -19.19
CA LEU A 15 9.93 -14.52 -19.13
C LEU A 15 9.47 -13.12 -18.75
N ALA A 16 8.36 -12.66 -19.33
CA ALA A 16 7.80 -11.36 -19.00
C ALA A 16 7.41 -11.28 -17.53
N ASN A 17 6.82 -12.32 -17.00
CA ASN A 17 6.44 -12.37 -15.59
C ASN A 17 7.66 -12.40 -14.69
N ARG A 18 8.72 -13.08 -15.09
CA ARG A 18 9.97 -13.13 -14.35
C ARG A 18 10.64 -11.76 -14.33
N LEU A 19 10.63 -11.05 -15.44
CA LEU A 19 11.16 -9.68 -15.51
C LEU A 19 10.34 -8.74 -14.63
N LYS A 20 9.02 -8.84 -14.67
CA LYS A 20 8.16 -8.04 -13.82
C LYS A 20 8.46 -8.31 -12.35
N PHE A 21 8.71 -9.56 -11.99
CA PHE A 21 9.03 -9.92 -10.62
C PHE A 21 10.36 -9.32 -10.18
N VAL A 22 11.38 -9.34 -11.06
CA VAL A 22 12.67 -8.72 -10.77
C VAL A 22 12.53 -7.21 -10.61
N LEU A 23 11.65 -6.58 -11.39
CA LEU A 23 11.41 -5.14 -11.33
C LEU A 23 10.37 -4.76 -10.27
N ARG A 24 9.87 -5.74 -9.52
CA ARG A 24 8.82 -5.53 -8.54
C ARG A 24 9.10 -4.42 -7.53
N PRO A 25 10.33 -4.22 -7.00
CA PRO A 25 10.58 -3.12 -6.06
C PRO A 25 10.18 -1.76 -6.60
N ILE A 26 10.33 -1.53 -7.91
CA ILE A 26 9.93 -0.28 -8.54
C ILE A 26 8.41 -0.17 -8.58
N ASN A 27 7.72 -1.29 -8.88
CA ASN A 27 6.27 -1.34 -9.01
C ASN A 27 5.55 -1.33 -7.66
N THR A 28 6.28 -1.52 -6.56
CA THR A 28 5.70 -1.53 -5.22
C THR A 28 5.87 -0.20 -4.50
N MET A 29 6.40 0.81 -5.17
CA MET A 29 6.59 2.13 -4.56
C MET A 29 5.59 3.13 -5.13
N ALA A 30 4.90 3.83 -4.25
CA ALA A 30 4.01 4.91 -4.63
C ALA A 30 4.78 6.22 -4.66
N THR A 31 4.45 7.08 -5.62
CA THR A 31 5.03 8.41 -5.73
C THR A 31 4.21 9.41 -4.90
N TYR A 32 4.82 10.57 -4.63
CA TYR A 32 4.09 11.67 -4.01
C TYR A 32 2.82 12.03 -4.81
N GLU A 33 2.93 12.08 -6.14
CA GLU A 33 1.81 12.40 -7.00
C GLU A 33 0.67 11.40 -6.88
N GLN A 34 0.99 10.12 -6.79
CA GLN A 34 -0.02 9.08 -6.60
C GLN A 34 -0.70 9.23 -5.25
N VAL A 35 0.06 9.54 -4.20
CA VAL A 35 -0.51 9.73 -2.87
C VAL A 35 -1.40 10.97 -2.84
N LYS A 36 -0.98 12.04 -3.49
CA LYS A 36 -1.76 13.28 -3.59
C LYS A 36 -3.08 13.05 -4.32
N ASP A 37 -3.11 12.12 -5.27
CA ASP A 37 -4.28 11.83 -6.07
C ASP A 37 -5.25 10.83 -5.41
N VAL A 38 -4.90 10.25 -4.26
CA VAL A 38 -5.73 9.25 -3.59
C VAL A 38 -7.18 9.71 -3.35
N PRO A 39 -7.45 10.98 -2.98
CA PRO A 39 -8.85 11.41 -2.82
C PRO A 39 -9.71 11.23 -4.06
N ASN A 40 -9.11 11.15 -5.25
CA ASN A 40 -9.82 10.92 -6.50
C ASN A 40 -9.99 9.44 -6.83
N HIS A 41 -9.48 8.55 -5.98
CA HIS A 41 -9.54 7.11 -6.19
C HIS A 41 -10.08 6.43 -4.92
N PRO A 42 -11.41 6.42 -4.74
CA PRO A 42 -12.02 5.92 -3.49
C PRO A 42 -11.79 4.42 -3.25
N ASP A 43 -11.35 3.70 -4.26
CA ASP A 43 -11.01 2.28 -4.14
C ASP A 43 -9.59 2.04 -3.61
N VAL A 44 -8.76 3.07 -3.54
CA VAL A 44 -7.39 2.97 -3.03
C VAL A 44 -7.39 3.24 -1.52
N TYR A 45 -6.66 2.42 -0.77
CA TYR A 45 -6.50 2.57 0.67
C TYR A 45 -5.14 3.18 0.96
N LEU A 46 -5.13 4.38 1.51
CA LEU A 46 -3.91 4.99 2.02
C LEU A 46 -3.91 4.79 3.54
N ILE A 47 -3.00 3.98 4.03
CA ILE A 47 -2.94 3.61 5.45
C ILE A 47 -1.70 4.20 6.09
N ASP A 48 -1.91 5.07 7.07
CA ASP A 48 -0.84 5.67 7.86
C ASP A 48 -0.60 4.77 9.07
N VAL A 49 0.60 4.20 9.16
CA VAL A 49 0.93 3.26 10.24
C VAL A 49 1.67 3.93 11.40
N ARG A 50 1.65 5.27 11.46
CA ARG A 50 2.21 5.99 12.59
C ARG A 50 1.32 5.84 13.82
N ARG A 51 1.86 6.19 14.99
CA ARG A 51 1.07 6.22 16.21
C ARG A 51 0.13 7.44 16.17
N LYS A 52 -0.99 7.31 16.85
CA LYS A 52 -2.00 8.39 16.89
C LYS A 52 -1.43 9.70 17.39
N GLU A 53 -0.51 9.65 18.34
CA GLU A 53 0.12 10.85 18.89
C GLU A 53 0.89 11.62 17.84
N GLU A 54 1.54 10.92 16.91
CA GLU A 54 2.27 11.57 15.82
C GLU A 54 1.31 12.32 14.89
N LEU A 55 0.14 11.74 14.62
CA LEU A 55 -0.85 12.39 13.77
C LEU A 55 -1.40 13.68 14.43
N GLN A 56 -1.59 13.65 15.73
CA GLN A 56 -2.06 14.82 16.47
C GLN A 56 -1.06 15.96 16.39
N GLN A 57 0.23 15.66 16.34
CA GLN A 57 1.27 16.65 16.29
C GLN A 57 1.46 17.26 14.90
N THR A 58 1.26 16.45 13.86
CA THR A 58 1.60 16.87 12.49
C THR A 58 0.40 17.12 11.60
N GLY A 59 -0.73 16.45 11.87
CA GLY A 59 -1.81 16.29 10.89
C GLY A 59 -1.63 15.04 10.06
N VAL A 60 -2.46 14.88 9.04
CA VAL A 60 -2.57 13.66 8.26
C VAL A 60 -2.56 13.97 6.76
N ILE A 61 -2.21 12.96 5.97
CA ILE A 61 -2.36 13.03 4.52
C ILE A 61 -3.84 12.84 4.19
N PRO A 62 -4.42 13.68 3.31
CA PRO A 62 -5.83 13.54 2.98
C PRO A 62 -6.22 12.16 2.49
N ALA A 63 -7.40 11.70 2.87
CA ALA A 63 -7.97 10.39 2.55
C ALA A 63 -7.25 9.20 3.22
N SER A 64 -6.28 9.44 4.09
CA SER A 64 -5.64 8.35 4.82
C SER A 64 -6.48 7.88 5.99
N ILE A 65 -6.34 6.60 6.33
CA ILE A 65 -6.83 6.06 7.58
C ILE A 65 -5.63 5.66 8.44
N ASN A 66 -5.77 5.79 9.74
CA ASN A 66 -4.68 5.46 10.66
C ASN A 66 -4.88 4.06 11.23
N ILE A 67 -3.95 3.19 10.94
CA ILE A 67 -3.84 1.88 11.58
C ILE A 67 -2.41 1.76 12.08
N PRO A 68 -2.14 2.05 13.35
CA PRO A 68 -0.78 1.97 13.88
C PRO A 68 -0.15 0.61 13.60
N LEU A 69 1.17 0.60 13.37
CA LEU A 69 1.87 -0.60 12.94
C LEU A 69 1.64 -1.79 13.89
N ASP A 70 1.61 -1.53 15.19
CA ASP A 70 1.40 -2.59 16.19
C ASP A 70 -0.03 -3.14 16.20
N GLU A 71 -0.97 -2.47 15.55
CA GLU A 71 -2.33 -2.96 15.42
C GLU A 71 -2.61 -3.59 14.06
N LEU A 72 -1.71 -3.40 13.09
CA LEU A 72 -2.00 -3.72 11.69
C LEU A 72 -2.34 -5.20 11.48
N ASP A 73 -1.59 -6.09 12.11
CA ASP A 73 -1.84 -7.52 11.96
C ASP A 73 -3.24 -7.89 12.43
N LYS A 74 -3.64 -7.40 13.59
CA LYS A 74 -4.98 -7.64 14.14
C LYS A 74 -6.05 -6.98 13.28
N ALA A 75 -5.79 -5.76 12.83
CA ALA A 75 -6.75 -5.01 12.02
C ALA A 75 -7.10 -5.77 10.74
N LEU A 76 -6.09 -6.31 10.06
CA LEU A 76 -6.30 -7.03 8.82
C LEU A 76 -6.95 -8.40 9.03
N ASN A 77 -7.03 -8.87 10.28
CA ASN A 77 -7.72 -10.10 10.64
C ASN A 77 -9.13 -9.88 11.17
N LEU A 78 -9.54 -8.64 11.37
CA LEU A 78 -10.92 -8.35 11.79
C LEU A 78 -11.89 -8.73 10.67
N ASP A 79 -13.12 -9.11 11.04
CA ASP A 79 -14.15 -9.25 10.04
C ASP A 79 -14.54 -7.87 9.48
N GLY A 80 -15.30 -7.88 8.38
CA GLY A 80 -15.62 -6.62 7.70
C GLY A 80 -16.38 -5.62 8.55
N ALA A 81 -17.31 -6.10 9.37
CA ALA A 81 -18.12 -5.23 10.22
C ALA A 81 -17.27 -4.59 11.33
N ALA A 82 -16.42 -5.38 11.97
CA ALA A 82 -15.54 -4.90 13.03
C ALA A 82 -14.51 -3.90 12.48
N PHE A 83 -13.95 -4.18 11.31
CA PHE A 83 -13.01 -3.27 10.66
C PHE A 83 -13.68 -1.93 10.36
N LYS A 84 -14.84 -1.97 9.72
CA LYS A 84 -15.58 -0.76 9.35
C LYS A 84 -15.95 0.05 10.59
N ASN A 85 -16.38 -0.63 11.66
CA ASN A 85 -16.74 0.03 12.90
C ASN A 85 -15.55 0.75 13.53
N LYS A 86 -14.37 0.11 13.48
CA LYS A 86 -13.18 0.67 14.13
C LYS A 86 -12.50 1.75 13.29
N TYR A 87 -12.41 1.56 11.98
CA TYR A 87 -11.64 2.44 11.10
C TYR A 87 -12.49 3.33 10.19
N GLY A 88 -13.81 3.17 10.24
CA GLY A 88 -14.72 4.05 9.50
C GLY A 88 -14.77 3.79 8.00
N ARG A 89 -14.24 2.68 7.54
CA ARG A 89 -14.18 2.35 6.13
C ARG A 89 -14.30 0.84 5.95
N THR A 90 -14.88 0.40 4.83
CA THR A 90 -14.96 -1.02 4.49
C THR A 90 -13.57 -1.64 4.47
N LYS A 91 -13.45 -2.85 5.05
CA LYS A 91 -12.17 -3.56 5.06
C LYS A 91 -11.69 -3.81 3.64
N PRO A 92 -10.40 -3.58 3.34
CA PRO A 92 -9.89 -3.85 2.00
C PRO A 92 -9.96 -5.33 1.65
N GLU A 93 -10.22 -5.62 0.39
CA GLU A 93 -10.15 -6.97 -0.14
C GLU A 93 -8.70 -7.32 -0.46
N LYS A 94 -8.41 -8.61 -0.67
CA LYS A 94 -7.02 -9.05 -0.85
C LYS A 94 -6.35 -8.44 -2.07
N GLN A 95 -7.11 -8.07 -3.09
CA GLN A 95 -6.57 -7.44 -4.29
C GLN A 95 -6.70 -5.91 -4.28
N SER A 96 -7.29 -5.33 -3.26
CA SER A 96 -7.41 -3.87 -3.15
C SER A 96 -6.04 -3.23 -3.13
N ARG A 97 -5.91 -2.08 -3.79
CA ARG A 97 -4.67 -1.32 -3.73
C ARG A 97 -4.52 -0.66 -2.36
N ILE A 98 -3.41 -0.98 -1.70
CA ILE A 98 -3.09 -0.41 -0.40
C ILE A 98 -1.75 0.30 -0.49
N ILE A 99 -1.71 1.55 -0.04
CA ILE A 99 -0.48 2.33 0.05
C ILE A 99 -0.20 2.57 1.52
N PHE A 100 0.95 2.13 2.02
CA PHE A 100 1.35 2.38 3.39
C PHE A 100 2.23 3.63 3.49
N SER A 101 1.98 4.44 4.51
CA SER A 101 2.76 5.62 4.82
C SER A 101 3.14 5.60 6.30
N CYS A 102 4.29 6.19 6.62
CA CYS A 102 4.70 6.41 8.01
C CYS A 102 5.38 7.77 8.10
N ARG A 103 6.37 7.96 8.97
CA ARG A 103 7.03 9.26 9.08
C ARG A 103 8.19 9.41 8.09
N SER A 104 9.13 8.46 8.12
CA SER A 104 10.37 8.53 7.34
C SER A 104 10.58 7.38 6.37
N GLY A 105 9.59 6.49 6.22
CA GLY A 105 9.68 5.40 5.26
C GLY A 105 10.27 4.09 5.79
N ASN A 106 10.44 3.95 7.10
CA ASN A 106 11.00 2.71 7.68
C ASN A 106 9.90 1.73 8.10
N ARG A 107 8.89 2.20 8.83
CA ARG A 107 7.80 1.35 9.30
C ARG A 107 6.95 0.78 8.15
N VAL A 108 6.93 1.44 6.99
CA VAL A 108 6.19 0.95 5.82
C VAL A 108 6.71 -0.39 5.33
N LEU A 109 7.99 -0.70 5.54
CA LEU A 109 8.57 -1.97 5.13
C LEU A 109 7.98 -3.12 5.95
N GLU A 110 7.81 -2.92 7.24
CA GLU A 110 7.18 -3.92 8.10
C GLU A 110 5.69 -4.04 7.80
N ALA A 111 5.02 -2.92 7.56
CA ALA A 111 3.61 -2.92 7.17
C ALA A 111 3.39 -3.73 5.90
N GLU A 112 4.27 -3.56 4.91
CA GLU A 112 4.21 -4.32 3.68
C GLU A 112 4.33 -5.82 3.94
N LYS A 113 5.28 -6.23 4.78
CA LYS A 113 5.46 -7.64 5.13
C LYS A 113 4.21 -8.22 5.78
N ILE A 114 3.64 -7.49 6.74
CA ILE A 114 2.45 -7.93 7.44
C ILE A 114 1.29 -8.14 6.46
N ALA A 115 1.03 -7.15 5.61
CA ALA A 115 -0.07 -7.24 4.66
C ALA A 115 0.12 -8.38 3.67
N LYS A 116 1.33 -8.51 3.11
CA LYS A 116 1.62 -9.60 2.17
C LYS A 116 1.50 -10.97 2.81
N SER A 117 1.92 -11.11 4.06
CA SER A 117 1.80 -12.39 4.77
C SER A 117 0.34 -12.80 4.96
N GLN A 118 -0.58 -11.86 4.92
CA GLN A 118 -2.01 -12.12 5.03
C GLN A 118 -2.71 -12.21 3.68
N GLY A 119 -1.95 -12.24 2.59
CA GLY A 119 -2.49 -12.47 1.26
C GLY A 119 -2.88 -11.23 0.47
N TYR A 120 -2.55 -10.03 0.96
CA TYR A 120 -2.80 -8.81 0.21
C TYR A 120 -1.79 -8.71 -0.93
N SER A 121 -2.28 -8.63 -2.17
CA SER A 121 -1.45 -8.78 -3.35
C SER A 121 -1.11 -7.49 -4.07
N ASN A 122 -1.71 -6.37 -3.68
CA ASN A 122 -1.53 -5.09 -4.37
C ASN A 122 -1.12 -4.01 -3.37
N VAL A 123 0.04 -4.22 -2.75
CA VAL A 123 0.56 -3.36 -1.68
C VAL A 123 1.70 -2.51 -2.21
N LEU A 124 1.60 -1.20 -2.00
CA LEU A 124 2.67 -0.27 -2.31
C LEU A 124 3.11 0.43 -1.04
N ILE A 125 4.33 0.95 -1.05
CA ILE A 125 4.83 1.78 0.05
C ILE A 125 5.10 3.19 -0.46
N TYR A 126 4.71 4.19 0.32
CA TYR A 126 5.09 5.57 0.08
C TYR A 126 6.36 5.83 0.88
N LYS A 127 7.50 5.66 0.23
CA LYS A 127 8.80 5.70 0.88
C LYS A 127 9.11 7.07 1.48
N GLY A 128 8.71 8.15 0.82
CA GLY A 128 8.91 9.50 1.32
C GLY A 128 8.10 9.81 2.56
N SER A 129 6.93 9.21 2.66
CA SER A 129 6.06 9.28 3.84
C SER A 129 5.75 10.71 4.26
N TRP A 130 5.40 10.92 5.53
CA TRP A 130 5.03 12.25 6.02
C TRP A 130 6.10 13.29 5.76
N ASN A 131 7.38 12.94 5.92
CA ASN A 131 8.46 13.90 5.73
C ASN A 131 8.47 14.51 4.32
N GLU A 132 8.32 13.68 3.30
CA GLU A 132 8.22 14.17 1.93
C GLU A 132 6.93 14.94 1.70
N TRP A 133 5.83 14.39 2.19
CA TRP A 133 4.53 15.04 2.06
C TRP A 133 4.56 16.46 2.64
N ALA A 134 5.03 16.60 3.87
CA ALA A 134 5.07 17.87 4.56
C ALA A 134 5.96 18.88 3.81
N GLN A 135 7.12 18.43 3.34
CA GLN A 135 8.03 19.27 2.59
C GLN A 135 7.38 19.79 1.31
N LYS A 136 6.77 18.90 0.54
CA LYS A 136 6.18 19.26 -0.74
C LYS A 136 4.91 20.08 -0.60
N GLU A 137 4.18 19.91 0.49
CA GLU A 137 2.97 20.67 0.75
C GLU A 137 3.22 21.97 1.52
N GLY A 138 4.47 22.23 1.93
CA GLY A 138 4.80 23.45 2.63
C GLY A 138 4.34 23.47 4.09
N LEU A 139 4.27 22.32 4.71
CA LEU A 139 3.81 22.19 6.10
C LEU A 139 4.93 22.23 7.11
#